data_70fa0926e123691ef6efe1522e03b011
#
_entry.id   70fa0926e123691ef6efe1522e03b011
#
_cell.length_a   1.000
_cell.length_b   1.000
_cell.length_c   1.000
_cell.angle_alpha   90.00
_cell.angle_beta   90.00
_cell.angle_gamma   90.00
#
_symmetry.space_group_name_H-M   'P 1'
#
loop_
_entity.id
_entity.type
_entity.pdbx_description
1 polymer ?
#
loop_
_entity_poly.entity_id
_entity_poly.type
_entity_poly.pdbx_seq_one_letter_code
_entity_poly.pdbx_strand_id
1 'polypeptide(L)'
;MKTTHRKNLIAAALATALAFTAVIAKAADPLPTWNDTASKKAIIAFVEKVTKEGSRVKALAPQHPEWKTKEPFASLLKGDVKTALAGGEPAIAKIIMVTHAGMTTAEFEKIVSDWIATAKHPKFKRPYTESVYQPMIELLAYLRANGFKIFIVSGGGIEFMRPWTEKVYGIPPEQVVGSSVKTKYEMRDGKPVLMRLPEVNFIDDKTGKPVGINSHIGRRPIAAFGNSDGDQQMLEWTQGDGGTRLLMLVHHDDAGREFAYGAESKIGTFSDALMAEARKKGWTVISMKDDWKTIFPPAAR
;
A
#
# COMPACT_ATOMS: atom_id res chain seq x y z
N MET A 1 -38.03 39.51 -79.96
CA MET A 1 -38.44 39.81 -78.59
C MET A 1 -37.64 38.92 -77.68
N LYS A 2 -36.98 39.50 -76.74
CA LYS A 2 -35.85 38.96 -75.97
C LYS A 2 -36.28 38.02 -74.82
N THR A 3 -35.74 36.82 -74.77
CA THR A 3 -35.80 35.93 -73.63
C THR A 3 -34.38 35.64 -73.06
N THR A 4 -34.17 36.06 -71.86
CA THR A 4 -32.91 36.01 -71.15
C THR A 4 -32.78 34.66 -70.46
N HIS A 5 -31.77 33.86 -70.81
CA HIS A 5 -31.41 32.65 -70.07
C HIS A 5 -30.46 33.02 -68.92
N ARG A 6 -30.89 32.81 -67.69
CA ARG A 6 -30.00 32.78 -66.52
C ARG A 6 -29.36 31.41 -66.39
N LYS A 7 -28.05 31.36 -66.47
CA LYS A 7 -27.25 30.18 -66.20
C LYS A 7 -26.97 30.18 -64.64
N ASN A 8 -27.43 29.14 -63.96
CA ASN A 8 -27.08 28.88 -62.60
C ASN A 8 -25.73 28.19 -62.55
N LEU A 9 -24.72 28.83 -61.98
CA LEU A 9 -23.44 28.23 -61.58
C LEU A 9 -23.61 27.60 -60.16
N ILE A 10 -23.56 26.28 -60.17
CA ILE A 10 -23.44 25.53 -58.90
C ILE A 10 -21.95 25.46 -58.58
N ALA A 11 -21.55 26.21 -57.55
CA ALA A 11 -20.23 26.08 -56.96
C ALA A 11 -20.22 24.87 -56.03
N ALA A 12 -19.51 23.80 -56.37
CA ALA A 12 -19.23 22.67 -55.51
C ALA A 12 -18.11 23.06 -54.52
N ALA A 13 -18.46 23.29 -53.28
CA ALA A 13 -17.48 23.45 -52.21
C ALA A 13 -17.00 22.07 -51.76
N LEU A 14 -15.76 21.72 -52.08
CA LEU A 14 -15.06 20.56 -51.53
C LEU A 14 -14.71 20.88 -50.09
N ALA A 15 -15.48 20.33 -49.12
CA ALA A 15 -15.13 20.32 -47.74
C ALA A 15 -14.14 19.17 -47.47
N THR A 16 -12.86 19.48 -47.45
CA THR A 16 -11.81 18.56 -46.97
C THR A 16 -11.94 18.46 -45.46
N ALA A 17 -12.59 17.40 -44.98
CA ALA A 17 -12.58 17.03 -43.55
C ALA A 17 -11.19 16.51 -43.19
N LEU A 18 -10.35 17.33 -42.57
CA LEU A 18 -9.16 16.87 -41.89
C LEU A 18 -9.63 16.09 -40.64
N ALA A 19 -9.61 14.76 -40.76
CA ALA A 19 -9.72 13.89 -39.60
C ALA A 19 -8.43 14.03 -38.77
N PHE A 20 -8.48 14.84 -37.74
CA PHE A 20 -7.49 14.77 -36.66
C PHE A 20 -7.66 13.43 -35.93
N THR A 21 -6.94 12.43 -36.37
CA THR A 21 -6.68 11.25 -35.50
C THR A 21 -5.81 11.73 -34.36
N ALA A 22 -6.45 12.02 -33.23
CA ALA A 22 -5.74 12.19 -31.99
C ALA A 22 -5.05 10.84 -31.69
N VAL A 23 -3.77 10.75 -32.01
CA VAL A 23 -2.89 9.70 -31.48
C VAL A 23 -2.87 9.92 -29.96
N ILE A 24 -3.68 9.17 -29.24
CA ILE A 24 -3.57 9.07 -27.78
C ILE A 24 -2.19 8.46 -27.57
N ALA A 25 -1.20 9.30 -27.32
CA ALA A 25 0.10 8.86 -26.87
C ALA A 25 -0.15 8.06 -25.58
N LYS A 26 0.04 6.73 -25.66
CA LYS A 26 -0.04 5.86 -24.51
C LYS A 26 0.96 6.42 -23.49
N ALA A 27 0.45 6.93 -22.37
CA ALA A 27 1.29 7.51 -21.33
C ALA A 27 2.42 6.52 -21.03
N ALA A 28 3.67 7.01 -21.02
CA ALA A 28 4.83 6.16 -20.75
C ALA A 28 4.62 5.48 -19.39
N ASP A 29 4.96 4.19 -19.31
CA ASP A 29 4.85 3.41 -18.09
C ASP A 29 5.55 4.14 -16.92
N PRO A 30 4.84 4.56 -15.86
CA PRO A 30 5.43 5.33 -14.76
C PRO A 30 6.39 4.50 -13.90
N LEU A 31 6.36 3.17 -14.02
CA LEU A 31 7.19 2.25 -13.26
C LEU A 31 7.85 1.21 -14.19
N PRO A 32 8.74 1.63 -15.12
CA PRO A 32 9.24 0.79 -16.20
C PRO A 32 10.12 -0.38 -15.72
N THR A 33 10.64 -0.33 -14.49
CA THR A 33 11.43 -1.39 -13.86
C THR A 33 10.59 -2.37 -13.04
N TRP A 34 9.28 -2.17 -13.00
CA TRP A 34 8.34 -3.08 -12.37
C TRP A 34 7.74 -4.01 -13.42
N ASN A 35 7.72 -5.31 -13.11
CA ASN A 35 6.89 -6.22 -13.88
C ASN A 35 5.43 -5.76 -13.82
N ASP A 36 4.66 -6.03 -14.87
CA ASP A 36 3.27 -5.56 -15.01
C ASP A 36 2.33 -6.32 -14.07
N THR A 37 2.66 -6.26 -12.78
CA THR A 37 2.02 -6.95 -11.66
C THR A 37 0.87 -6.12 -11.08
N ALA A 38 0.04 -6.75 -10.28
CA ALA A 38 -1.03 -6.08 -9.57
C ALA A 38 -0.52 -5.04 -8.56
N SER A 39 0.65 -5.27 -7.97
CA SER A 39 1.30 -4.30 -7.09
C SER A 39 1.63 -3.02 -7.84
N LYS A 40 2.20 -3.13 -9.05
CA LYS A 40 2.42 -1.98 -9.93
C LYS A 40 1.12 -1.26 -10.27
N LYS A 41 0.08 -2.00 -10.67
CA LYS A 41 -1.23 -1.43 -11.05
C LYS A 41 -1.95 -0.82 -9.84
N ALA A 42 -1.84 -1.43 -8.67
CA ALA A 42 -2.40 -0.87 -7.43
C ALA A 42 -1.69 0.43 -7.02
N ILE A 43 -0.38 0.49 -7.15
CA ILE A 43 0.41 1.70 -6.90
C ILE A 43 0.04 2.79 -7.90
N ILE A 44 -0.04 2.47 -9.19
CA ILE A 44 -0.43 3.43 -10.24
C ILE A 44 -1.85 3.91 -10.00
N ALA A 45 -2.82 3.02 -9.78
CA ALA A 45 -4.21 3.38 -9.52
C ALA A 45 -4.38 4.19 -8.23
N PHE A 46 -3.65 3.83 -7.18
CA PHE A 46 -3.59 4.60 -5.94
C PHE A 46 -3.02 6.00 -6.20
N VAL A 47 -1.89 6.09 -6.89
CA VAL A 47 -1.23 7.35 -7.21
C VAL A 47 -2.07 8.18 -8.17
N GLU A 48 -2.69 7.60 -9.17
CA GLU A 48 -3.66 8.31 -10.04
C GLU A 48 -4.84 8.83 -9.25
N LYS A 49 -5.34 8.10 -8.25
CA LYS A 49 -6.40 8.55 -7.35
C LYS A 49 -5.90 9.66 -6.43
N VAL A 50 -4.74 9.50 -5.82
CA VAL A 50 -4.11 10.50 -4.92
C VAL A 50 -3.65 11.72 -5.71
N THR A 51 -3.27 11.59 -7.00
CA THR A 51 -2.87 12.72 -7.85
C THR A 51 -4.04 13.37 -8.58
N LYS A 52 -5.17 12.68 -8.79
CA LYS A 52 -6.46 13.37 -9.05
C LYS A 52 -6.88 14.21 -7.83
N GLU A 53 -6.52 13.81 -6.63
CA GLU A 53 -6.48 14.63 -5.42
C GLU A 53 -5.25 15.56 -5.37
N GLY A 54 -4.52 15.75 -6.45
CA GLY A 54 -3.43 16.73 -6.62
C GLY A 54 -3.84 18.16 -6.26
N SER A 55 -5.15 18.39 -6.12
CA SER A 55 -5.73 19.53 -5.42
C SER A 55 -5.25 19.64 -3.96
N ARG A 56 -5.01 18.54 -3.23
CA ARG A 56 -4.68 18.57 -1.81
C ARG A 56 -3.20 18.89 -1.56
N VAL A 57 -2.27 18.30 -2.31
CA VAL A 57 -0.86 18.70 -2.27
C VAL A 57 -0.71 20.17 -2.71
N LYS A 58 -1.42 20.57 -3.77
CA LYS A 58 -1.44 21.97 -4.22
C LYS A 58 -2.09 22.91 -3.19
N ALA A 59 -3.16 22.48 -2.54
CA ALA A 59 -3.84 23.28 -1.50
C ALA A 59 -2.98 23.45 -0.24
N LEU A 60 -2.18 22.46 0.13
CA LEU A 60 -1.28 22.52 1.28
C LEU A 60 0.07 23.19 0.95
N ALA A 61 0.49 23.20 -0.32
CA ALA A 61 1.76 23.75 -0.76
C ALA A 61 2.07 25.20 -0.30
N PRO A 62 1.09 26.12 -0.16
CA PRO A 62 1.36 27.46 0.41
C PRO A 62 1.86 27.41 1.86
N GLN A 63 1.48 26.41 2.64
CA GLN A 63 1.92 26.21 4.03
C GLN A 63 3.24 25.47 4.13
N HIS A 64 3.73 24.91 3.01
CA HIS A 64 4.93 24.10 2.89
C HIS A 64 5.82 24.58 1.74
N PRO A 65 6.45 25.78 1.87
CA PRO A 65 7.27 26.35 0.79
C PRO A 65 8.45 25.46 0.39
N GLU A 66 8.95 24.62 1.29
CA GLU A 66 10.01 23.64 1.03
C GLU A 66 9.62 22.56 0.02
N TRP A 67 8.32 22.31 -0.20
CA TRP A 67 7.87 21.32 -1.19
C TRP A 67 8.16 21.72 -2.63
N LYS A 68 8.41 22.99 -2.89
CA LYS A 68 8.79 23.45 -4.23
C LYS A 68 10.13 22.89 -4.68
N THR A 69 10.98 22.50 -3.73
CA THR A 69 12.36 22.06 -3.98
C THR A 69 12.68 20.66 -3.46
N LYS A 70 11.82 20.09 -2.57
CA LYS A 70 12.07 18.76 -1.97
C LYS A 70 11.20 17.68 -2.58
N GLU A 71 11.82 16.59 -3.01
CA GLU A 71 11.11 15.38 -3.45
C GLU A 71 10.42 14.65 -2.27
N PRO A 72 9.30 13.98 -2.52
CA PRO A 72 8.59 13.78 -3.80
C PRO A 72 7.66 14.92 -4.21
N PHE A 73 7.48 15.95 -3.39
CA PHE A 73 6.49 17.00 -3.58
C PHE A 73 6.84 17.94 -4.72
N ALA A 74 8.12 18.23 -4.94
CA ALA A 74 8.56 19.09 -6.03
C ALA A 74 8.11 18.55 -7.39
N SER A 75 8.24 17.26 -7.61
CA SER A 75 7.78 16.59 -8.82
C SER A 75 6.26 16.47 -8.88
N LEU A 76 5.57 16.18 -7.77
CA LEU A 76 4.11 16.15 -7.71
C LEU A 76 3.47 17.50 -8.05
N LEU A 77 4.04 18.60 -7.55
CA LEU A 77 3.55 19.95 -7.84
C LEU A 77 3.67 20.29 -9.33
N LYS A 78 4.66 19.72 -10.02
CA LYS A 78 4.87 19.83 -11.48
C LYS A 78 4.03 18.82 -12.28
N GLY A 79 3.35 17.87 -11.61
CA GLY A 79 2.61 16.80 -12.27
C GLY A 79 3.49 15.61 -12.73
N ASP A 80 4.77 15.60 -12.36
CA ASP A 80 5.69 14.50 -12.66
C ASP A 80 5.62 13.40 -11.57
N VAL A 81 4.60 12.57 -11.72
CA VAL A 81 4.33 11.44 -10.80
C VAL A 81 5.44 10.40 -10.85
N LYS A 82 6.05 10.19 -12.02
CA LYS A 82 7.12 9.19 -12.20
C LYS A 82 8.33 9.51 -11.33
N THR A 83 8.81 10.74 -11.39
CA THR A 83 9.94 11.21 -10.57
C THR A 83 9.56 11.25 -9.09
N ALA A 84 8.35 11.67 -8.75
CA ALA A 84 7.87 11.67 -7.37
C ALA A 84 7.92 10.28 -6.72
N LEU A 85 7.63 9.22 -7.50
CA LEU A 85 7.63 7.83 -7.02
C LEU A 85 9.00 7.13 -7.14
N ALA A 86 9.98 7.74 -7.79
CA ALA A 86 11.30 7.14 -7.98
C ALA A 86 12.03 6.83 -6.66
N GLY A 87 11.66 7.54 -5.58
CA GLY A 87 12.16 7.29 -4.23
C GLY A 87 11.58 6.03 -3.56
N GLY A 88 10.71 5.26 -4.26
CA GLY A 88 10.15 4.00 -3.76
C GLY A 88 9.21 4.20 -2.55
N GLU A 89 9.19 3.20 -1.67
CA GLU A 89 8.29 3.14 -0.51
C GLU A 89 8.37 4.37 0.42
N PRO A 90 9.55 4.94 0.73
CA PRO A 90 9.63 6.16 1.55
C PRO A 90 8.98 7.39 0.89
N ALA A 91 9.05 7.50 -0.43
CA ALA A 91 8.41 8.60 -1.15
C ALA A 91 6.89 8.46 -1.15
N ILE A 92 6.40 7.24 -1.38
CA ILE A 92 4.97 6.90 -1.30
C ILE A 92 4.44 7.19 0.11
N ALA A 93 5.14 6.74 1.15
CA ALA A 93 4.75 6.99 2.54
C ALA A 93 4.64 8.49 2.84
N LYS A 94 5.60 9.30 2.39
CA LYS A 94 5.53 10.78 2.54
C LYS A 94 4.33 11.38 1.85
N ILE A 95 4.02 10.95 0.62
CA ILE A 95 2.87 11.44 -0.14
C ILE A 95 1.58 11.09 0.60
N ILE A 96 1.43 9.84 1.05
CA ILE A 96 0.26 9.39 1.80
C ILE A 96 0.10 10.19 3.10
N MET A 97 1.18 10.35 3.86
CA MET A 97 1.14 11.08 5.12
C MET A 97 0.63 12.50 4.94
N VAL A 98 1.11 13.19 3.92
CA VAL A 98 0.76 14.59 3.68
C VAL A 98 -0.64 14.72 3.09
N THR A 99 -1.00 13.88 2.11
CA THR A 99 -2.33 13.95 1.47
C THR A 99 -3.47 13.62 2.42
N HIS A 100 -3.18 12.92 3.52
CA HIS A 100 -4.14 12.58 4.58
C HIS A 100 -3.87 13.32 5.91
N ALA A 101 -3.03 14.36 5.89
CA ALA A 101 -2.88 15.29 6.99
C ALA A 101 -3.97 16.38 7.00
N GLY A 102 -4.12 17.08 8.12
CA GLY A 102 -5.11 18.15 8.28
C GLY A 102 -6.56 17.68 8.34
N MET A 103 -6.77 16.36 8.53
CA MET A 103 -8.06 15.75 8.86
C MET A 103 -7.99 15.09 10.23
N THR A 104 -9.14 14.80 10.81
CA THR A 104 -9.22 14.05 12.06
C THR A 104 -8.91 12.55 11.81
N THR A 105 -8.54 11.83 12.86
CA THR A 105 -8.37 10.37 12.80
C THR A 105 -9.68 9.69 12.39
N ALA A 106 -10.83 10.17 12.86
CA ALA A 106 -12.15 9.64 12.50
C ALA A 106 -12.52 9.87 11.03
N GLU A 107 -12.19 11.03 10.46
CA GLU A 107 -12.37 11.29 9.03
C GLU A 107 -11.49 10.36 8.19
N PHE A 108 -10.26 10.12 8.60
CA PHE A 108 -9.37 9.19 7.92
C PHE A 108 -9.87 7.74 8.02
N GLU A 109 -10.29 7.30 9.19
CA GLU A 109 -10.90 5.98 9.41
C GLU A 109 -12.10 5.74 8.48
N LYS A 110 -12.97 6.76 8.33
CA LYS A 110 -14.09 6.69 7.39
C LYS A 110 -13.61 6.53 5.94
N ILE A 111 -12.62 7.30 5.51
CA ILE A 111 -12.05 7.20 4.15
C ILE A 111 -11.52 5.78 3.90
N VAL A 112 -10.80 5.20 4.86
CA VAL A 112 -10.26 3.85 4.76
C VAL A 112 -11.39 2.83 4.69
N SER A 113 -12.39 2.94 5.55
CA SER A 113 -13.54 2.02 5.61
C SER A 113 -14.33 2.05 4.31
N ASP A 114 -14.61 3.22 3.76
CA ASP A 114 -15.31 3.39 2.48
C ASP A 114 -14.51 2.78 1.31
N TRP A 115 -13.19 2.98 1.33
CA TRP A 115 -12.30 2.46 0.29
C TRP A 115 -12.22 0.92 0.34
N ILE A 116 -11.92 0.36 1.50
CA ILE A 116 -11.69 -1.09 1.65
C ILE A 116 -12.97 -1.91 1.41
N ALA A 117 -14.14 -1.32 1.64
CA ALA A 117 -15.42 -1.96 1.38
C ALA A 117 -15.67 -2.23 -0.11
N THR A 118 -15.07 -1.46 -0.99
CA THR A 118 -15.33 -1.52 -2.44
C THR A 118 -14.08 -1.89 -3.27
N ALA A 119 -12.89 -1.71 -2.72
CA ALA A 119 -11.64 -1.91 -3.43
C ALA A 119 -11.39 -3.39 -3.73
N LYS A 120 -11.05 -3.68 -4.99
CA LYS A 120 -10.77 -5.04 -5.46
C LYS A 120 -9.34 -5.16 -5.96
N HIS A 121 -8.76 -6.32 -5.71
CA HIS A 121 -7.43 -6.65 -6.21
C HIS A 121 -7.43 -6.73 -7.74
N PRO A 122 -6.53 -6.00 -8.45
CA PRO A 122 -6.61 -5.86 -9.90
C PRO A 122 -6.36 -7.17 -10.68
N LYS A 123 -5.54 -8.09 -10.17
CA LYS A 123 -5.30 -9.41 -10.76
C LYS A 123 -6.45 -10.37 -10.45
N PHE A 124 -6.80 -10.50 -9.16
CA PHE A 124 -7.73 -11.53 -8.71
C PHE A 124 -9.20 -11.13 -8.79
N LYS A 125 -9.50 -9.84 -9.04
CA LYS A 125 -10.85 -9.25 -9.16
C LYS A 125 -11.75 -9.46 -7.92
N ARG A 126 -11.17 -9.89 -6.81
CA ARG A 126 -11.83 -10.08 -5.53
C ARG A 126 -11.54 -8.91 -4.58
N PRO A 127 -12.37 -8.66 -3.56
CA PRO A 127 -12.08 -7.65 -2.53
C PRO A 127 -10.70 -7.84 -1.91
N TYR A 128 -10.02 -6.76 -1.55
CA TYR A 128 -8.75 -6.88 -0.82
C TYR A 128 -8.91 -7.61 0.50
N THR A 129 -10.04 -7.44 1.18
CA THR A 129 -10.37 -8.15 2.43
C THR A 129 -10.55 -9.66 2.26
N GLU A 130 -10.74 -10.13 1.03
CA GLU A 130 -10.79 -11.55 0.69
C GLU A 130 -9.48 -12.05 0.04
N SER A 131 -8.54 -11.14 -0.26
CA SER A 131 -7.22 -11.47 -0.82
C SER A 131 -6.21 -11.75 0.30
N VAL A 132 -6.65 -12.45 1.32
CA VAL A 132 -5.87 -12.89 2.48
C VAL A 132 -5.43 -14.35 2.30
N TYR A 133 -4.32 -14.72 2.91
CA TYR A 133 -3.80 -16.09 2.77
C TYR A 133 -4.54 -17.04 3.69
N GLN A 134 -5.27 -18.00 3.11
CA GLN A 134 -6.04 -18.98 3.87
C GLN A 134 -5.22 -19.75 4.90
N PRO A 135 -3.98 -20.24 4.60
CA PRO A 135 -3.17 -20.91 5.59
C PRO A 135 -2.81 -20.02 6.80
N MET A 136 -2.62 -18.71 6.57
CA MET A 136 -2.37 -17.78 7.66
C MET A 136 -3.61 -17.52 8.51
N ILE A 137 -4.80 -17.45 7.91
CA ILE A 137 -6.07 -17.37 8.65
C ILE A 137 -6.26 -18.60 9.56
N GLU A 138 -6.00 -19.79 9.03
CA GLU A 138 -6.05 -21.04 9.81
C GLU A 138 -5.04 -21.04 10.95
N LEU A 139 -3.81 -20.60 10.68
CA LEU A 139 -2.78 -20.46 11.72
C LEU A 139 -3.20 -19.48 12.83
N LEU A 140 -3.73 -18.32 12.46
CA LEU A 140 -4.23 -17.35 13.44
C LEU A 140 -5.35 -17.93 14.31
N ALA A 141 -6.29 -18.68 13.70
CA ALA A 141 -7.37 -19.35 14.42
C ALA A 141 -6.82 -20.43 15.37
N TYR A 142 -5.88 -21.24 14.90
CA TYR A 142 -5.24 -22.28 15.70
C TYR A 142 -4.48 -21.71 16.91
N LEU A 143 -3.69 -20.66 16.69
CA LEU A 143 -2.95 -20.00 17.76
C LEU A 143 -3.90 -19.42 18.82
N ARG A 144 -4.98 -18.74 18.41
CA ARG A 144 -6.00 -18.21 19.35
C ARG A 144 -6.66 -19.31 20.17
N ALA A 145 -7.03 -20.43 19.52
CA ALA A 145 -7.63 -21.58 20.21
C ALA A 145 -6.71 -22.19 21.27
N ASN A 146 -5.39 -21.98 21.13
CA ASN A 146 -4.37 -22.41 22.09
C ASN A 146 -3.92 -21.29 23.05
N GLY A 147 -4.69 -20.21 23.18
CA GLY A 147 -4.45 -19.16 24.17
C GLY A 147 -3.38 -18.14 23.79
N PHE A 148 -2.89 -18.13 22.54
CA PHE A 148 -1.94 -17.11 22.07
C PHE A 148 -2.66 -15.78 21.80
N LYS A 149 -2.05 -14.71 22.27
CA LYS A 149 -2.43 -13.35 21.89
C LYS A 149 -1.67 -12.96 20.60
N ILE A 150 -2.38 -12.48 19.61
CA ILE A 150 -1.87 -12.23 18.27
C ILE A 150 -1.84 -10.74 17.99
N PHE A 151 -0.79 -10.28 17.34
CA PHE A 151 -0.60 -8.89 16.96
C PHE A 151 -0.20 -8.78 15.51
N ILE A 152 -0.63 -7.71 14.84
CA ILE A 152 -0.05 -7.27 13.58
C ILE A 152 1.09 -6.31 13.90
N VAL A 153 2.24 -6.50 13.22
CA VAL A 153 3.41 -5.60 13.29
C VAL A 153 3.83 -5.31 11.85
N SER A 154 3.54 -4.11 11.37
CA SER A 154 3.62 -3.81 9.93
C SER A 154 4.24 -2.45 9.64
N GLY A 155 5.05 -2.37 8.59
CA GLY A 155 5.51 -1.10 8.01
C GLY A 155 4.38 -0.21 7.48
N GLY A 156 3.19 -0.77 7.24
CA GLY A 156 1.99 -0.04 6.84
C GLY A 156 1.45 0.89 7.92
N GLY A 157 0.60 1.82 7.51
CA GLY A 157 -0.01 2.81 8.42
C GLY A 157 -0.94 2.14 9.45
N ILE A 158 -0.71 2.37 10.74
CA ILE A 158 -1.50 1.80 11.82
C ILE A 158 -2.99 2.16 11.72
N GLU A 159 -3.30 3.42 11.41
CA GLU A 159 -4.68 3.90 11.28
C GLU A 159 -5.36 3.42 9.99
N PHE A 160 -4.58 3.02 8.98
CA PHE A 160 -5.11 2.38 7.77
C PHE A 160 -5.53 0.93 8.05
N MET A 161 -4.81 0.21 8.92
CA MET A 161 -5.08 -1.20 9.19
C MET A 161 -6.23 -1.40 10.17
N ARG A 162 -6.28 -0.62 11.24
CA ARG A 162 -7.24 -0.77 12.35
C ARG A 162 -8.71 -0.89 11.95
N PRO A 163 -9.23 -0.14 10.95
CA PRO A 163 -10.66 -0.18 10.61
C PRO A 163 -11.17 -1.52 10.09
N TRP A 164 -10.29 -2.42 9.65
CA TRP A 164 -10.72 -3.65 8.97
C TRP A 164 -10.06 -4.94 9.49
N THR A 165 -8.98 -4.85 10.27
CA THR A 165 -8.21 -6.03 10.71
C THR A 165 -9.00 -6.95 11.63
N GLU A 166 -9.89 -6.42 12.48
CA GLU A 166 -10.73 -7.24 13.35
C GLU A 166 -11.69 -8.10 12.54
N LYS A 167 -12.38 -7.50 11.57
CA LYS A 167 -13.31 -8.21 10.69
C LYS A 167 -12.62 -9.28 9.84
N VAL A 168 -11.39 -9.00 9.37
CA VAL A 168 -10.69 -9.87 8.40
C VAL A 168 -9.85 -10.94 9.10
N TYR A 169 -9.14 -10.58 10.16
CA TYR A 169 -8.18 -11.46 10.84
C TYR A 169 -8.61 -11.84 12.25
N GLY A 170 -9.68 -11.24 12.78
CA GLY A 170 -10.02 -11.34 14.20
C GLY A 170 -8.96 -10.71 15.11
N ILE A 171 -8.26 -9.68 14.63
CA ILE A 171 -7.25 -8.94 15.37
C ILE A 171 -7.79 -7.53 15.61
N PRO A 172 -8.16 -7.19 16.87
CA PRO A 172 -8.76 -5.92 17.19
C PRO A 172 -7.75 -4.75 17.08
N PRO A 173 -8.23 -3.50 16.97
CA PRO A 173 -7.39 -2.35 16.66
C PRO A 173 -6.26 -2.10 17.66
N GLU A 174 -6.42 -2.44 18.94
CA GLU A 174 -5.39 -2.33 19.97
C GLU A 174 -4.27 -3.38 19.83
N GLN A 175 -4.46 -4.40 19.02
CA GLN A 175 -3.45 -5.42 18.68
C GLN A 175 -2.75 -5.15 17.34
N VAL A 176 -2.91 -3.96 16.79
CA VAL A 176 -2.24 -3.52 15.55
C VAL A 176 -1.14 -2.52 15.89
N VAL A 177 0.09 -2.87 15.52
CA VAL A 177 1.28 -2.02 15.56
C VAL A 177 1.65 -1.67 14.13
N GLY A 178 1.99 -0.41 13.87
CA GLY A 178 2.32 0.05 12.53
C GLY A 178 2.93 1.44 12.50
N SER A 179 3.36 1.85 11.32
CA SER A 179 3.86 3.21 11.11
C SER A 179 2.76 4.23 11.37
N SER A 180 3.12 5.38 11.90
CA SER A 180 2.14 6.41 12.29
C SER A 180 2.60 7.81 11.95
N VAL A 181 1.65 8.72 11.78
CA VAL A 181 1.85 10.16 11.74
C VAL A 181 1.65 10.75 13.12
N LYS A 182 2.21 11.93 13.38
CA LYS A 182 1.90 12.68 14.59
C LYS A 182 0.43 13.09 14.61
N THR A 183 -0.15 13.09 15.80
CA THR A 183 -1.49 13.58 16.05
C THR A 183 -1.45 14.71 17.07
N LYS A 184 -2.42 15.60 16.99
CA LYS A 184 -2.61 16.69 17.94
C LYS A 184 -4.05 16.70 18.44
N TYR A 185 -4.22 16.82 19.75
CA TYR A 185 -5.54 17.07 20.32
C TYR A 185 -5.99 18.50 20.04
N GLU A 186 -7.23 18.65 19.59
CA GLU A 186 -7.89 19.95 19.37
C GLU A 186 -9.36 19.87 19.75
N MET A 187 -9.92 21.04 20.12
CA MET A 187 -11.36 21.22 20.19
C MET A 187 -11.84 21.77 18.84
N ARG A 188 -12.74 21.06 18.16
CA ARG A 188 -13.33 21.48 16.90
C ARG A 188 -14.85 21.45 17.01
N ASP A 189 -15.49 22.59 16.82
CA ASP A 189 -16.95 22.75 16.96
C ASP A 189 -17.49 22.20 18.31
N GLY A 190 -16.76 22.49 19.39
CA GLY A 190 -17.09 22.06 20.74
C GLY A 190 -16.84 20.57 21.04
N LYS A 191 -16.22 19.81 20.10
CA LYS A 191 -15.91 18.38 20.26
C LYS A 191 -14.40 18.14 20.31
N PRO A 192 -13.91 17.23 21.17
CA PRO A 192 -12.52 16.83 21.19
C PRO A 192 -12.21 15.94 19.97
N VAL A 193 -11.14 16.25 19.26
CA VAL A 193 -10.68 15.49 18.09
C VAL A 193 -9.17 15.31 18.13
N LEU A 194 -8.67 14.28 17.43
CA LEU A 194 -7.26 14.11 17.13
C LEU A 194 -7.03 14.48 15.66
N MET A 195 -6.25 15.52 15.44
CA MET A 195 -5.85 15.98 14.11
C MET A 195 -4.59 15.26 13.66
N ARG A 196 -4.58 14.77 12.43
CA ARG A 196 -3.42 14.16 11.78
C ARG A 196 -2.51 15.25 11.24
N LEU A 197 -1.24 15.23 11.65
CA LEU A 197 -0.23 16.18 11.20
C LEU A 197 0.57 15.63 10.02
N PRO A 198 1.16 16.47 9.15
CA PRO A 198 2.00 16.05 8.02
C PRO A 198 3.41 15.67 8.46
N GLU A 199 3.53 15.01 9.60
CA GLU A 199 4.80 14.63 10.20
C GLU A 199 4.79 13.15 10.58
N VAL A 200 5.89 12.45 10.29
CA VAL A 200 6.11 11.08 10.76
C VAL A 200 6.24 11.09 12.27
N ASN A 201 5.50 10.21 12.93
CA ASN A 201 5.67 9.91 14.34
C ASN A 201 6.59 8.69 14.53
N PHE A 202 6.30 7.61 13.80
CA PHE A 202 7.02 6.35 13.93
C PHE A 202 7.00 5.55 12.62
N ILE A 203 8.09 4.87 12.31
CA ILE A 203 8.20 3.92 11.19
C ILE A 203 8.42 2.53 11.76
N ASP A 204 7.44 1.63 11.55
CA ASP A 204 7.43 0.26 12.07
C ASP A 204 7.98 -0.72 11.03
N ASP A 205 9.19 -0.46 10.55
CA ASP A 205 9.90 -1.28 9.59
C ASP A 205 11.32 -1.57 10.05
N LYS A 206 11.86 -2.73 9.69
CA LYS A 206 13.21 -3.16 10.07
C LYS A 206 13.43 -3.04 11.59
N THR A 207 14.42 -2.22 11.99
CA THR A 207 14.72 -1.95 13.41
C THR A 207 13.58 -1.27 14.17
N GLY A 208 12.64 -0.66 13.46
CA GLY A 208 11.43 -0.09 14.04
C GLY A 208 10.51 -1.15 14.64
N LYS A 209 10.38 -2.33 14.01
CA LYS A 209 9.47 -3.38 14.48
C LYS A 209 9.72 -3.83 15.92
N PRO A 210 10.94 -4.19 16.36
CA PRO A 210 11.17 -4.50 17.78
C PRO A 210 10.92 -3.31 18.72
N VAL A 211 11.16 -2.07 18.27
CA VAL A 211 10.84 -0.87 19.04
C VAL A 211 9.32 -0.69 19.16
N GLY A 212 8.57 -0.85 18.07
CA GLY A 212 7.10 -0.81 18.07
C GLY A 212 6.49 -1.90 18.96
N ILE A 213 7.00 -3.13 18.87
CA ILE A 213 6.60 -4.24 19.75
C ILE A 213 6.81 -3.86 21.22
N ASN A 214 7.99 -3.36 21.58
CA ASN A 214 8.27 -2.95 22.96
C ASN A 214 7.32 -1.84 23.42
N SER A 215 7.09 -0.83 22.61
CA SER A 215 6.29 0.35 22.97
C SER A 215 4.79 0.05 23.08
N HIS A 216 4.25 -0.82 22.22
CA HIS A 216 2.81 -1.07 22.13
C HIS A 216 2.37 -2.37 22.83
N ILE A 217 3.24 -3.38 22.87
CA ILE A 217 2.91 -4.70 23.42
C ILE A 217 3.55 -4.89 24.80
N GLY A 218 4.75 -4.33 25.03
CA GLY A 218 5.47 -4.40 26.29
C GLY A 218 6.02 -5.79 26.64
N ARG A 219 5.99 -6.73 25.69
CA ARG A 219 6.50 -8.11 25.85
C ARG A 219 7.19 -8.56 24.58
N ARG A 220 8.27 -9.32 24.74
CA ARG A 220 8.95 -9.98 23.62
C ARG A 220 8.07 -11.12 23.10
N PRO A 221 7.84 -11.24 21.79
CA PRO A 221 7.09 -12.35 21.21
C PRO A 221 7.79 -13.69 21.43
N ILE A 222 7.03 -14.77 21.41
CA ILE A 222 7.54 -16.15 21.37
C ILE A 222 7.40 -16.78 19.99
N ALA A 223 6.62 -16.16 19.11
CA ALA A 223 6.51 -16.51 17.71
C ALA A 223 6.49 -15.23 16.85
N ALA A 224 7.13 -15.26 15.71
CA ALA A 224 7.10 -14.20 14.71
C ALA A 224 7.02 -14.77 13.31
N PHE A 225 6.19 -14.14 12.49
CA PHE A 225 5.95 -14.50 11.10
C PHE A 225 6.19 -13.26 10.25
N GLY A 226 7.00 -13.39 9.21
CA GLY A 226 7.31 -12.32 8.28
C GLY A 226 7.35 -12.81 6.84
N ASN A 227 7.66 -11.92 5.91
CA ASN A 227 7.76 -12.26 4.49
C ASN A 227 8.79 -11.40 3.74
N SER A 228 9.55 -10.58 4.43
CA SER A 228 10.47 -9.63 3.80
C SER A 228 11.67 -9.26 4.65
N ASP A 229 12.66 -8.61 4.05
CA ASP A 229 13.83 -8.04 4.73
C ASP A 229 13.43 -7.06 5.85
N GLY A 230 12.24 -6.45 5.75
CA GLY A 230 11.67 -5.59 6.78
C GLY A 230 11.34 -6.32 8.08
N ASP A 231 11.24 -7.65 8.05
CA ASP A 231 10.85 -8.48 9.19
C ASP A 231 12.06 -9.08 9.94
N GLN A 232 13.26 -9.01 9.35
CA GLN A 232 14.44 -9.68 9.89
C GLN A 232 14.66 -9.34 11.36
N GLN A 233 14.66 -8.07 11.75
CA GLN A 233 14.94 -7.63 13.11
C GLN A 233 13.83 -8.02 14.10
N MET A 234 12.59 -8.14 13.63
CA MET A 234 11.49 -8.69 14.43
C MET A 234 11.74 -10.16 14.78
N LEU A 235 12.17 -10.96 13.80
CA LEU A 235 12.51 -12.37 14.02
C LEU A 235 13.73 -12.50 14.95
N GLU A 236 14.77 -11.71 14.72
CA GLU A 236 15.96 -11.65 15.57
C GLU A 236 15.61 -11.28 17.01
N TRP A 237 14.79 -10.25 17.20
CA TRP A 237 14.31 -9.83 18.50
C TRP A 237 13.53 -10.95 19.20
N THR A 238 12.66 -11.64 18.47
CA THR A 238 11.89 -12.77 18.99
C THR A 238 12.79 -13.93 19.41
N GLN A 239 13.88 -14.19 18.70
CA GLN A 239 14.84 -15.25 18.99
C GLN A 239 15.73 -14.97 20.22
N GLY A 240 16.00 -13.70 20.51
CA GLY A 240 17.12 -13.24 21.33
C GLY A 240 17.16 -13.71 22.79
N ASP A 241 16.05 -14.17 23.41
CA ASP A 241 16.03 -14.62 24.80
C ASP A 241 16.17 -16.16 24.96
N GLY A 242 16.35 -16.88 23.84
CA GLY A 242 16.39 -18.34 23.86
C GLY A 242 15.04 -18.98 24.22
N GLY A 243 15.05 -20.26 24.60
CA GLY A 243 13.84 -21.04 24.86
C GLY A 243 13.11 -21.44 23.59
N THR A 244 11.92 -22.03 23.75
CA THR A 244 11.10 -22.44 22.58
C THR A 244 10.56 -21.22 21.85
N ARG A 245 10.93 -21.06 20.59
CA ARG A 245 10.51 -19.97 19.70
C ARG A 245 10.09 -20.52 18.35
N LEU A 246 9.13 -19.87 17.72
CA LEU A 246 8.72 -20.16 16.34
C LEU A 246 8.98 -18.92 15.48
N LEU A 247 9.86 -19.07 14.50
CA LEU A 247 10.31 -18.00 13.62
C LEU A 247 10.14 -18.47 12.18
N MET A 248 9.26 -17.83 11.44
CA MET A 248 8.87 -18.26 10.11
C MET A 248 8.87 -17.09 9.12
N LEU A 249 9.32 -17.37 7.90
CA LEU A 249 9.29 -16.46 6.76
C LEU A 249 8.48 -17.08 5.63
N VAL A 250 7.49 -16.39 5.14
CA VAL A 250 6.72 -16.78 3.96
C VAL A 250 7.48 -16.31 2.72
N HIS A 251 7.91 -17.26 1.89
CA HIS A 251 8.55 -17.01 0.60
C HIS A 251 7.49 -17.04 -0.50
N HIS A 252 7.36 -15.95 -1.24
CA HIS A 252 6.41 -15.82 -2.34
C HIS A 252 7.00 -16.41 -3.62
N ASP A 253 6.88 -17.71 -3.80
CA ASP A 253 7.47 -18.48 -4.90
C ASP A 253 6.43 -19.13 -5.84
N ASP A 254 5.15 -18.80 -5.68
CA ASP A 254 4.06 -19.34 -6.49
C ASP A 254 3.50 -18.35 -7.51
N ALA A 255 4.20 -18.21 -8.64
CA ALA A 255 3.76 -17.35 -9.74
C ALA A 255 2.43 -17.81 -10.39
N GLY A 256 2.07 -19.09 -10.26
CA GLY A 256 0.85 -19.65 -10.87
C GLY A 256 -0.41 -19.27 -10.13
N ARG A 257 -0.42 -19.39 -8.81
CA ARG A 257 -1.59 -19.14 -7.96
C ARG A 257 -1.63 -17.74 -7.37
N GLU A 258 -0.45 -17.09 -7.22
CA GLU A 258 -0.31 -15.74 -6.66
C GLU A 258 0.71 -14.93 -7.47
N PHE A 259 1.77 -14.45 -6.89
CA PHE A 259 2.94 -13.83 -7.50
C PHE A 259 4.20 -14.46 -6.91
N ALA A 260 5.20 -14.72 -7.75
CA ALA A 260 6.55 -14.94 -7.24
C ALA A 260 7.28 -13.60 -7.24
N TYR A 261 7.90 -13.28 -6.12
CA TYR A 261 8.78 -12.12 -5.99
C TYR A 261 9.84 -12.36 -4.92
N GLY A 262 11.01 -11.73 -5.08
CA GLY A 262 12.18 -11.96 -4.24
C GLY A 262 13.03 -10.70 -4.13
N ALA A 263 14.33 -10.83 -4.40
CA ALA A 263 15.31 -9.76 -4.27
C ALA A 263 15.07 -8.56 -5.20
N GLU A 264 14.39 -8.77 -6.34
CA GLU A 264 14.06 -7.74 -7.32
C GLU A 264 12.87 -6.86 -6.90
N SER A 265 12.08 -7.28 -5.92
CA SER A 265 10.94 -6.51 -5.42
C SER A 265 11.42 -5.29 -4.65
N LYS A 266 10.77 -4.13 -4.88
CA LYS A 266 11.04 -2.90 -4.11
C LYS A 266 10.14 -2.74 -2.89
N ILE A 267 9.11 -3.57 -2.78
CA ILE A 267 8.19 -3.61 -1.65
C ILE A 267 8.06 -5.07 -1.26
N GLY A 268 8.30 -5.38 0.02
CA GLY A 268 8.30 -6.76 0.49
C GLY A 268 9.45 -7.58 -0.11
N THR A 269 10.63 -6.98 -0.31
CA THR A 269 11.84 -7.65 -0.79
C THR A 269 12.16 -8.85 0.10
N PHE A 270 12.34 -10.02 -0.51
CA PHE A 270 12.89 -11.20 0.13
C PHE A 270 14.25 -11.48 -0.50
N SER A 271 15.32 -10.97 0.12
CA SER A 271 16.66 -11.05 -0.43
C SER A 271 17.32 -12.42 -0.21
N ASP A 272 18.32 -12.72 -1.03
CA ASP A 272 19.20 -13.88 -0.80
C ASP A 272 19.91 -13.80 0.55
N ALA A 273 20.21 -12.58 1.02
CA ALA A 273 20.79 -12.35 2.33
C ALA A 273 19.84 -12.76 3.46
N LEU A 274 18.54 -12.41 3.36
CA LEU A 274 17.53 -12.86 4.32
C LEU A 274 17.37 -14.37 4.31
N MET A 275 17.35 -14.99 3.12
CA MET A 275 17.31 -16.45 2.98
C MET A 275 18.52 -17.12 3.64
N ALA A 276 19.72 -16.57 3.42
CA ALA A 276 20.94 -17.09 4.04
C ALA A 276 20.91 -16.95 5.58
N GLU A 277 20.44 -15.80 6.08
CA GLU A 277 20.33 -15.55 7.52
C GLU A 277 19.27 -16.46 8.16
N ALA A 278 18.13 -16.68 7.51
CA ALA A 278 17.11 -17.62 7.96
C ALA A 278 17.67 -19.04 8.13
N ARG A 279 18.42 -19.53 7.14
CA ARG A 279 19.09 -20.83 7.21
C ARG A 279 20.12 -20.91 8.34
N LYS A 280 20.96 -19.89 8.47
CA LYS A 280 21.99 -19.79 9.50
C LYS A 280 21.40 -19.81 10.91
N LYS A 281 20.28 -19.12 11.10
CA LYS A 281 19.60 -19.00 12.40
C LYS A 281 18.58 -20.10 12.68
N GLY A 282 18.34 -20.99 11.73
CA GLY A 282 17.37 -22.07 11.87
C GLY A 282 15.92 -21.61 11.83
N TRP A 283 15.62 -20.49 11.16
CA TRP A 283 14.25 -20.05 10.92
C TRP A 283 13.59 -20.92 9.85
N THR A 284 12.30 -21.16 9.99
CA THR A 284 11.53 -21.89 8.99
C THR A 284 11.16 -20.97 7.84
N VAL A 285 11.51 -21.35 6.62
CA VAL A 285 11.04 -20.69 5.40
C VAL A 285 9.89 -21.50 4.83
N ILE A 286 8.73 -20.87 4.69
CA ILE A 286 7.52 -21.46 4.12
C ILE A 286 7.52 -21.14 2.62
N SER A 287 7.47 -22.17 1.77
CA SER A 287 7.20 -22.05 0.34
C SER A 287 5.70 -21.96 0.11
N MET A 288 5.21 -20.86 -0.46
CA MET A 288 3.78 -20.78 -0.83
C MET A 288 3.41 -21.84 -1.86
N LYS A 289 4.34 -22.21 -2.72
CA LYS A 289 4.15 -23.22 -3.77
C LYS A 289 4.04 -24.63 -3.21
N ASP A 290 4.96 -25.00 -2.33
CA ASP A 290 5.13 -26.37 -1.89
C ASP A 290 4.39 -26.67 -0.57
N ASP A 291 4.31 -25.69 0.36
CA ASP A 291 3.72 -25.90 1.67
C ASP A 291 2.21 -25.61 1.71
N TRP A 292 1.66 -24.80 0.77
CA TRP A 292 0.28 -24.38 0.81
C TRP A 292 -0.59 -25.07 -0.24
N LYS A 293 -1.64 -25.78 0.21
CA LYS A 293 -2.64 -26.38 -0.68
C LYS A 293 -3.51 -25.32 -1.35
N THR A 294 -3.81 -24.25 -0.63
CA THR A 294 -4.68 -23.16 -1.07
C THR A 294 -4.01 -21.85 -0.74
N ILE A 295 -4.10 -20.86 -1.62
CA ILE A 295 -3.57 -19.51 -1.37
C ILE A 295 -4.63 -18.64 -0.69
N PHE A 296 -5.78 -18.47 -1.33
CA PHE A 296 -6.86 -17.60 -0.85
C PHE A 296 -8.07 -18.40 -0.36
N PRO A 297 -8.89 -17.84 0.54
CA PRO A 297 -10.19 -18.43 0.89
C PRO A 297 -11.03 -18.68 -0.36
N PRO A 298 -11.94 -19.66 -0.34
CA PRO A 298 -12.97 -19.77 -1.37
C PRO A 298 -13.70 -18.43 -1.56
N ALA A 299 -14.07 -18.12 -2.80
CA ALA A 299 -14.89 -16.92 -3.04
C ALA A 299 -16.18 -17.03 -2.23
N ALA A 300 -16.57 -15.96 -1.54
CA ALA A 300 -17.88 -15.89 -0.92
C ALA A 300 -18.94 -16.09 -2.00
N ARG A 301 -19.85 -17.05 -1.78
CA ARG A 301 -20.97 -17.35 -2.69
C ARG A 301 -22.04 -16.29 -2.60
#